data_642ff11fcd260d193bc255bce445c920
#
_entry.id   642ff11fcd260d193bc255bce445c920
#
_cell.length_a   1.000
_cell.length_b   1.000
_cell.length_c   1.000
_cell.angle_alpha   90.00
_cell.angle_beta   90.00
_cell.angle_gamma   90.00
#
_symmetry.space_group_name_H-M   'P 1'
#
loop_
_entity.id
_entity.type
_entity.pdbx_description
1 polymer ?
#
loop_
_entity_poly.entity_id
_entity_poly.type
_entity_poly.pdbx_seq_one_letter_code
_entity_poly.pdbx_strand_id
1 'polypeptide(L)'
;ERIMSRGPEVKQKMHIVDNISLERAVEDVENIAIKEKKNIQIDDDIAELLVRSGCYVNANKTNDKLIKAPNGDIIPAYLSCRLAISDVKTRELLERGLIGRVKQEFKDDVTIAGMATAGIPWAHSIAQKLELPMLYVRSSEKAYGLKGLIEGNLKYASKKAIIVDDVLYTGDTVKKAQEVLKQNGIETVGVACIATLRDKIVNDLTKNNIKVINLTHYTNLLEAAKRNHILDEKEYETMKAIYEEKEERGER
;
A
#
# COMPACT_ATOMS: atom_id res chain seq x y z
N GLU A 1 -47.14 6.72 10.11
CA GLU A 1 -45.94 7.07 10.91
C GLU A 1 -45.36 5.80 11.52
N ARG A 2 -44.28 5.30 10.93
CA ARG A 2 -43.46 4.22 11.50
C ARG A 2 -42.10 4.81 11.85
N ILE A 3 -41.88 4.97 13.15
CA ILE A 3 -40.60 5.34 13.73
C ILE A 3 -39.65 4.14 13.55
N MET A 4 -38.62 4.30 12.71
CA MET A 4 -37.53 3.32 12.64
C MET A 4 -36.65 3.52 13.87
N SER A 5 -36.58 2.51 14.72
CA SER A 5 -35.65 2.43 15.85
C SER A 5 -34.21 2.30 15.32
N ARG A 6 -33.40 3.26 15.68
CA ARG A 6 -31.94 3.18 15.45
C ARG A 6 -31.38 2.07 16.34
N GLY A 7 -30.70 1.11 15.74
CA GLY A 7 -29.93 0.08 16.45
C GLY A 7 -28.77 0.71 17.26
N PRO A 8 -28.20 -0.04 18.20
CA PRO A 8 -27.20 0.49 19.11
C PRO A 8 -25.94 0.93 18.36
N GLU A 9 -25.57 2.19 18.52
CA GLU A 9 -24.26 2.71 18.11
C GLU A 9 -23.17 1.92 18.84
N VAL A 10 -22.45 1.09 18.10
CA VAL A 10 -21.19 0.52 18.58
C VAL A 10 -20.16 1.67 18.59
N LYS A 11 -20.09 2.38 19.70
CA LYS A 11 -18.98 3.28 20.01
C LYS A 11 -17.73 2.42 20.20
N GLN A 12 -17.07 2.10 19.12
CA GLN A 12 -15.70 1.60 19.16
C GLN A 12 -14.85 2.73 19.75
N LYS A 13 -14.41 2.57 21.00
CA LYS A 13 -13.42 3.46 21.60
C LYS A 13 -12.14 3.32 20.78
N MET A 14 -11.96 4.20 19.82
CA MET A 14 -10.64 4.44 19.23
C MET A 14 -9.72 4.89 20.34
N HIS A 15 -8.80 4.03 20.76
CA HIS A 15 -7.68 4.47 21.56
C HIS A 15 -6.87 5.44 20.71
N ILE A 16 -6.86 6.69 21.12
CA ILE A 16 -5.99 7.72 20.54
C ILE A 16 -4.56 7.22 20.76
N VAL A 17 -3.89 6.96 19.68
CA VAL A 17 -2.44 6.65 19.70
C VAL A 17 -1.73 7.83 20.32
N ASP A 18 -0.88 7.58 21.31
CA ASP A 18 -0.08 8.65 21.95
C ASP A 18 0.66 9.41 20.86
N ASN A 19 0.33 10.69 20.69
CA ASN A 19 0.89 11.57 19.66
C ASN A 19 2.44 11.58 19.67
N ILE A 20 3.06 11.35 20.81
CA ILE A 20 4.52 11.43 21.00
C ILE A 20 5.26 10.28 20.30
N SER A 21 4.69 9.06 20.24
CA SER A 21 5.34 7.93 19.56
C SER A 21 5.21 8.01 18.04
N LEU A 22 4.11 8.61 17.56
CA LEU A 22 3.86 8.78 16.12
C LEU A 22 4.57 10.00 15.53
N GLU A 23 4.69 11.09 16.28
CA GLU A 23 5.48 12.25 15.87
C GLU A 23 6.98 11.91 15.79
N ARG A 24 7.50 11.08 16.71
CA ARG A 24 8.87 10.55 16.62
C ARG A 24 9.09 9.66 15.39
N ALA A 25 8.13 8.79 15.06
CA ALA A 25 8.20 7.98 13.85
C ALA A 25 8.22 8.86 12.58
N VAL A 26 7.53 10.00 12.61
CA VAL A 26 7.52 10.96 11.48
C VAL A 26 8.84 11.73 11.37
N GLU A 27 9.38 12.23 12.47
CA GLU A 27 10.71 12.87 12.48
C GLU A 27 11.79 11.88 12.06
N ASP A 28 11.68 10.61 12.44
CA ASP A 28 12.59 9.57 12.00
C ASP A 28 12.43 9.27 10.50
N VAL A 29 11.23 9.31 9.93
CA VAL A 29 11.02 9.18 8.47
C VAL A 29 11.67 10.35 7.70
N GLU A 30 11.66 11.56 8.24
CA GLU A 30 12.37 12.71 7.64
C GLU A 30 13.91 12.60 7.81
N ASN A 31 14.38 11.92 8.86
CA ASN A 31 15.80 11.71 9.17
C ASN A 31 16.38 10.38 8.65
N ILE A 32 15.57 9.53 7.98
CA ILE A 32 15.96 8.20 7.47
C ILE A 32 17.05 8.23 6.40
N ALA A 33 17.47 9.38 5.94
CA ALA A 33 18.65 9.48 5.07
C ALA A 33 19.94 8.90 5.67
N ILE A 34 19.96 8.43 6.92
CA ILE A 34 21.24 8.26 7.62
C ILE A 34 21.58 6.87 8.20
N LYS A 35 20.72 5.86 8.35
CA LYS A 35 21.22 4.52 8.81
C LYS A 35 20.23 3.35 8.62
N GLU A 36 20.70 2.24 8.02
CA GLU A 36 20.01 0.95 7.80
C GLU A 36 19.34 0.33 9.05
N LYS A 37 19.83 0.58 10.25
CA LYS A 37 19.23 0.11 11.50
C LYS A 37 17.87 0.78 11.85
N LYS A 38 17.57 1.94 11.28
CA LYS A 38 16.30 2.66 11.50
C LYS A 38 15.17 2.14 10.60
N ASN A 39 15.45 1.52 9.48
CA ASN A 39 14.41 1.03 8.55
C ASN A 39 13.51 -0.03 9.18
N ILE A 40 14.07 -0.97 9.96
CA ILE A 40 13.30 -2.04 10.63
C ILE A 40 12.28 -1.45 11.61
N GLN A 41 12.68 -0.47 12.42
CA GLN A 41 11.77 0.17 13.38
C GLN A 41 10.61 0.90 12.70
N ILE A 42 10.87 1.55 11.58
CA ILE A 42 9.84 2.28 10.82
C ILE A 42 8.84 1.33 10.18
N ASP A 43 9.30 0.22 9.63
CA ASP A 43 8.43 -0.79 9.05
C ASP A 43 7.46 -1.36 10.09
N ASP A 44 7.92 -1.53 11.34
CA ASP A 44 7.09 -1.93 12.49
C ASP A 44 6.11 -0.81 12.91
N ASP A 45 6.56 0.44 12.98
CA ASP A 45 5.73 1.57 13.35
C ASP A 45 4.61 1.83 12.33
N ILE A 46 4.90 1.68 11.04
CA ILE A 46 3.88 1.76 9.98
C ILE A 46 2.90 0.58 10.06
N ALA A 47 3.37 -0.63 10.34
CA ALA A 47 2.50 -1.79 10.54
C ALA A 47 1.55 -1.55 11.74
N GLU A 48 2.08 -1.06 12.85
CA GLU A 48 1.32 -0.69 14.04
C GLU A 48 0.29 0.39 13.74
N LEU A 49 0.66 1.43 12.98
CA LEU A 49 -0.24 2.49 12.53
C LEU A 49 -1.40 1.93 11.71
N LEU A 50 -1.13 1.08 10.72
CA LEU A 50 -2.15 0.49 9.85
C LEU A 50 -3.12 -0.41 10.62
N VAL A 51 -2.62 -1.16 11.60
CA VAL A 51 -3.45 -2.01 12.45
C VAL A 51 -4.35 -1.15 13.36
N ARG A 52 -3.79 -0.17 14.05
CA ARG A 52 -4.54 0.68 14.99
C ARG A 52 -5.53 1.61 14.31
N SER A 53 -5.26 2.07 13.12
CA SER A 53 -6.19 2.89 12.31
C SER A 53 -7.31 2.07 11.66
N GLY A 54 -7.35 0.74 11.88
CA GLY A 54 -8.38 -0.14 11.36
C GLY A 54 -8.20 -0.50 9.88
N CYS A 55 -7.02 -0.27 9.31
CA CYS A 55 -6.71 -0.68 7.94
C CYS A 55 -6.52 -2.19 7.81
N TYR A 56 -6.12 -2.87 8.90
CA TYR A 56 -6.03 -4.33 8.97
C TYR A 56 -7.31 -4.88 9.59
N VAL A 57 -8.14 -5.50 8.77
CA VAL A 57 -9.51 -5.91 9.12
C VAL A 57 -9.59 -7.41 9.35
N ASN A 58 -10.07 -7.85 10.52
CA ASN A 58 -10.35 -9.25 10.79
C ASN A 58 -11.80 -9.56 10.43
N ALA A 59 -12.02 -10.53 9.51
CA ALA A 59 -13.34 -10.94 9.02
C ALA A 59 -14.26 -11.44 10.13
N ASN A 60 -13.69 -12.13 11.14
CA ASN A 60 -14.47 -12.67 12.26
C ASN A 60 -14.98 -11.60 13.22
N LYS A 61 -14.38 -10.40 13.18
CA LYS A 61 -14.76 -9.24 14.02
C LYS A 61 -15.61 -8.22 13.28
N THR A 62 -15.85 -8.43 12.00
CA THR A 62 -16.77 -7.65 11.17
C THR A 62 -18.01 -8.50 10.86
N ASN A 63 -19.10 -7.85 10.44
CA ASN A 63 -20.30 -8.58 9.99
C ASN A 63 -20.08 -9.33 8.66
N ASP A 64 -18.94 -9.13 8.02
CA ASP A 64 -18.56 -9.81 6.78
C ASP A 64 -17.88 -11.13 7.11
N LYS A 65 -18.70 -12.19 7.12
CA LYS A 65 -18.28 -13.53 7.59
C LYS A 65 -17.12 -14.17 6.82
N LEU A 66 -16.72 -13.66 5.66
CA LEU A 66 -15.66 -14.26 4.83
C LEU A 66 -15.01 -13.17 3.96
N ILE A 67 -13.72 -13.00 4.10
CA ILE A 67 -12.94 -12.19 3.16
C ILE A 67 -12.34 -13.13 2.11
N LYS A 68 -12.63 -12.86 0.83
CA LYS A 68 -12.01 -13.57 -0.29
C LYS A 68 -10.81 -12.76 -0.79
N ALA A 69 -9.64 -13.37 -0.79
CA ALA A 69 -8.48 -12.82 -1.47
C ALA A 69 -8.72 -12.78 -3.00
N PRO A 70 -7.97 -12.00 -3.78
CA PRO A 70 -8.14 -11.91 -5.23
C PRO A 70 -8.03 -13.26 -5.96
N ASN A 71 -7.29 -14.21 -5.42
CA ASN A 71 -7.15 -15.59 -5.92
C ASN A 71 -8.29 -16.54 -5.48
N GLY A 72 -9.27 -16.03 -4.73
CA GLY A 72 -10.43 -16.80 -4.26
C GLY A 72 -10.26 -17.47 -2.88
N ASP A 73 -9.09 -17.42 -2.28
CA ASP A 73 -8.85 -17.96 -0.94
C ASP A 73 -9.69 -17.22 0.11
N ILE A 74 -10.16 -17.96 1.09
CA ILE A 74 -10.82 -17.40 2.27
C ILE A 74 -9.74 -17.10 3.30
N ILE A 75 -9.61 -15.84 3.68
CA ILE A 75 -8.63 -15.38 4.65
C ILE A 75 -9.32 -14.75 5.87
N PRO A 76 -8.80 -14.98 7.08
CA PRO A 76 -9.39 -14.41 8.29
C PRO A 76 -9.19 -12.91 8.44
N ALA A 77 -8.20 -12.33 7.74
CA ALA A 77 -7.93 -10.90 7.82
C ALA A 77 -7.43 -10.33 6.48
N TYR A 78 -7.64 -9.04 6.29
CA TYR A 78 -7.34 -8.31 5.06
C TYR A 78 -6.79 -6.92 5.35
N LEU A 79 -5.77 -6.50 4.59
CA LEU A 79 -5.25 -5.14 4.61
C LEU A 79 -5.98 -4.28 3.57
N SER A 80 -6.59 -3.18 4.02
CA SER A 80 -7.22 -2.17 3.16
C SER A 80 -6.66 -0.78 3.44
N CYS A 81 -5.58 -0.42 2.76
CA CYS A 81 -4.97 0.91 2.89
C CYS A 81 -5.90 2.05 2.43
N ARG A 82 -6.97 1.74 1.69
CA ARG A 82 -8.00 2.72 1.30
C ARG A 82 -8.75 3.29 2.49
N LEU A 83 -8.85 2.56 3.61
CA LEU A 83 -9.47 3.06 4.84
C LEU A 83 -8.67 4.22 5.46
N ALA A 84 -7.36 4.26 5.23
CA ALA A 84 -6.52 5.36 5.68
C ALA A 84 -6.80 6.70 4.98
N ILE A 85 -7.44 6.69 3.80
CA ILE A 85 -7.68 7.91 3.02
C ILE A 85 -8.52 8.93 3.78
N SER A 86 -9.50 8.46 4.57
CA SER A 86 -10.40 9.32 5.35
C SER A 86 -9.85 9.73 6.72
N ASP A 87 -8.84 9.03 7.24
CA ASP A 87 -8.15 9.45 8.47
C ASP A 87 -6.99 10.38 8.13
N VAL A 88 -7.15 11.66 8.48
CA VAL A 88 -6.18 12.71 8.12
C VAL A 88 -4.80 12.41 8.65
N LYS A 89 -4.67 11.98 9.91
CA LYS A 89 -3.35 11.71 10.52
C LYS A 89 -2.67 10.50 9.90
N THR A 90 -3.38 9.39 9.79
CA THR A 90 -2.85 8.16 9.18
C THR A 90 -2.45 8.42 7.73
N ARG A 91 -3.31 9.09 6.95
CA ARG A 91 -3.00 9.44 5.56
C ARG A 91 -1.72 10.27 5.45
N GLU A 92 -1.61 11.34 6.25
CA GLU A 92 -0.45 12.23 6.25
C GLU A 92 0.85 11.48 6.56
N LEU A 93 0.85 10.57 7.53
CA LEU A 93 2.01 9.77 7.89
C LEU A 93 2.44 8.83 6.75
N LEU A 94 1.49 8.14 6.12
CA LEU A 94 1.76 7.27 4.98
C LEU A 94 2.28 8.06 3.77
N GLU A 95 1.69 9.22 3.49
CA GLU A 95 2.14 10.13 2.41
C GLU A 95 3.58 10.59 2.65
N ARG A 96 3.90 11.08 3.84
CA ARG A 96 5.26 11.51 4.20
C ARG A 96 6.27 10.36 4.06
N GLY A 97 5.91 9.17 4.52
CA GLY A 97 6.75 7.98 4.37
C GLY A 97 7.06 7.66 2.91
N LEU A 98 6.03 7.60 2.05
CA LEU A 98 6.20 7.35 0.63
C LEU A 98 7.03 8.43 -0.06
N ILE A 99 6.72 9.72 0.20
CA ILE A 99 7.45 10.86 -0.36
C ILE A 99 8.91 10.82 0.03
N GLY A 100 9.20 10.58 1.32
CA GLY A 100 10.57 10.49 1.85
C GLY A 100 11.38 9.40 1.16
N ARG A 101 10.84 8.18 1.07
CA ARG A 101 11.51 7.05 0.43
C ARG A 101 11.68 7.24 -1.08
N VAL A 102 10.66 7.75 -1.78
CA VAL A 102 10.77 8.02 -3.21
C VAL A 102 11.84 9.09 -3.48
N LYS A 103 11.85 10.18 -2.72
CA LYS A 103 12.87 11.25 -2.84
C LYS A 103 14.29 10.75 -2.59
N GLN A 104 14.46 9.84 -1.64
CA GLN A 104 15.76 9.25 -1.32
C GLN A 104 16.30 8.37 -2.44
N GLU A 105 15.40 7.56 -3.05
CA GLU A 105 15.78 6.51 -3.98
C GLU A 105 15.83 6.96 -5.43
N PHE A 106 15.05 7.96 -5.79
CA PHE A 106 14.98 8.47 -7.15
C PHE A 106 15.32 9.96 -7.16
N LYS A 107 16.33 10.27 -7.93
CA LYS A 107 16.66 11.63 -8.31
C LYS A 107 15.82 12.00 -9.53
N ASP A 108 15.79 13.26 -9.85
CA ASP A 108 14.94 13.91 -10.85
C ASP A 108 14.74 13.13 -12.18
N ASP A 109 13.74 13.59 -12.95
CA ASP A 109 13.35 13.06 -14.26
C ASP A 109 12.62 11.69 -14.25
N VAL A 110 11.67 11.55 -13.33
CA VAL A 110 10.72 10.43 -13.34
C VAL A 110 9.28 10.92 -13.35
N THR A 111 8.39 10.13 -13.93
CA THR A 111 6.94 10.33 -13.85
C THR A 111 6.37 9.44 -12.76
N ILE A 112 5.44 9.95 -11.98
CA ILE A 112 4.68 9.15 -11.01
C ILE A 112 3.46 8.55 -11.71
N ALA A 113 3.36 7.22 -11.77
CA ALA A 113 2.29 6.49 -12.44
C ALA A 113 1.41 5.77 -11.41
N GLY A 114 0.29 6.38 -11.01
CA GLY A 114 -0.65 5.78 -10.05
C GLY A 114 -1.45 4.63 -10.66
N MET A 115 -1.63 3.55 -9.91
CA MET A 115 -2.54 2.47 -10.30
C MET A 115 -3.98 2.84 -9.96
N ALA A 116 -4.87 2.82 -10.94
CA ALA A 116 -6.28 3.04 -10.67
C ALA A 116 -6.90 1.78 -10.02
N THR A 117 -7.59 1.96 -8.89
CA THR A 117 -8.02 3.22 -8.28
C THR A 117 -7.19 3.56 -7.03
N ALA A 118 -6.67 2.54 -6.32
CA ALA A 118 -6.13 2.67 -4.98
C ALA A 118 -4.78 3.40 -4.92
N GLY A 119 -3.98 3.32 -5.98
CA GLY A 119 -2.69 4.01 -6.07
C GLY A 119 -2.78 5.50 -6.40
N ILE A 120 -3.93 5.98 -6.94
CA ILE A 120 -4.07 7.38 -7.39
C ILE A 120 -3.84 8.39 -6.26
N PRO A 121 -4.46 8.28 -5.07
CA PRO A 121 -4.27 9.25 -3.99
C PRO A 121 -2.80 9.40 -3.58
N TRP A 122 -2.12 8.29 -3.41
CA TRP A 122 -0.71 8.24 -3.00
C TRP A 122 0.22 8.80 -4.09
N ALA A 123 -0.04 8.42 -5.35
CA ALA A 123 0.68 8.95 -6.51
C ALA A 123 0.54 10.47 -6.62
N HIS A 124 -0.67 10.99 -6.40
CA HIS A 124 -0.93 12.43 -6.42
C HIS A 124 -0.10 13.16 -5.34
N SER A 125 -0.12 12.66 -4.10
CA SER A 125 0.62 13.28 -3.00
C SER A 125 2.13 13.29 -3.25
N ILE A 126 2.69 12.18 -3.78
CA ILE A 126 4.11 12.09 -4.16
C ILE A 126 4.43 13.10 -5.27
N ALA A 127 3.67 13.07 -6.37
CA ALA A 127 3.91 13.93 -7.52
C ALA A 127 3.81 15.41 -7.16
N GLN A 128 2.79 15.80 -6.39
CA GLN A 128 2.59 17.19 -5.95
C GLN A 128 3.74 17.67 -5.05
N LYS A 129 4.15 16.85 -4.08
CA LYS A 129 5.19 17.24 -3.11
C LYS A 129 6.58 17.30 -3.73
N LEU A 130 6.86 16.43 -4.69
CA LEU A 130 8.16 16.36 -5.38
C LEU A 130 8.18 17.15 -6.70
N GLU A 131 7.06 17.82 -7.07
CA GLU A 131 6.92 18.60 -8.30
C GLU A 131 7.22 17.76 -9.57
N LEU A 132 6.79 16.48 -9.56
CA LEU A 132 7.01 15.54 -10.65
C LEU A 132 5.75 15.39 -11.53
N PRO A 133 5.91 15.08 -12.84
CA PRO A 133 4.80 14.72 -13.70
C PRO A 133 4.03 13.53 -13.16
N MET A 134 2.70 13.53 -13.33
CA MET A 134 1.84 12.43 -12.92
C MET A 134 0.99 11.91 -14.06
N LEU A 135 0.90 10.60 -14.15
CA LEU A 135 -0.06 9.83 -14.93
C LEU A 135 -0.80 8.86 -14.00
N TYR A 136 -1.90 8.26 -14.48
CA TYR A 136 -2.38 7.04 -13.85
C TYR A 136 -2.79 5.99 -14.89
N VAL A 137 -2.62 4.71 -14.52
CA VAL A 137 -2.92 3.57 -15.37
C VAL A 137 -4.22 2.91 -14.91
N ARG A 138 -5.14 2.74 -15.83
CA ARG A 138 -6.45 2.12 -15.58
C ARG A 138 -6.38 0.61 -15.64
N SER A 139 -7.26 -0.04 -14.91
CA SER A 139 -7.43 -1.49 -14.96
C SER A 139 -8.11 -1.97 -16.26
N SER A 140 -8.94 -1.12 -16.90
CA SER A 140 -9.66 -1.40 -18.13
C SER A 140 -9.77 -0.17 -19.03
N GLU A 141 -9.94 -0.36 -20.33
CA GLU A 141 -10.18 0.71 -21.27
C GLU A 141 -11.50 1.43 -21.03
N LYS A 142 -11.57 2.68 -21.49
CA LYS A 142 -12.82 3.45 -21.48
C LYS A 142 -13.80 2.92 -22.51
N ALA A 143 -15.09 2.87 -22.14
CA ALA A 143 -16.17 2.63 -23.08
C ALA A 143 -16.38 3.82 -24.05
N TYR A 144 -16.02 5.04 -23.62
CA TYR A 144 -16.24 6.29 -24.34
C TYR A 144 -15.04 7.23 -24.25
N GLY A 145 -14.90 8.13 -25.22
CA GLY A 145 -13.87 9.16 -25.26
C GLY A 145 -12.53 8.67 -25.81
N LEU A 146 -11.43 9.30 -25.38
CA LEU A 146 -10.09 8.87 -25.78
C LEU A 146 -9.81 7.46 -25.26
N LYS A 147 -9.57 6.53 -26.19
CA LYS A 147 -9.22 5.14 -25.87
C LYS A 147 -7.80 5.08 -25.31
N GLY A 148 -7.57 4.14 -24.40
CA GLY A 148 -6.28 3.88 -23.79
C GLY A 148 -6.38 3.64 -22.29
N LEU A 149 -5.31 3.12 -21.74
CA LEU A 149 -5.20 2.76 -20.32
C LEU A 149 -4.49 3.84 -19.50
N ILE A 150 -3.84 4.84 -20.14
CA ILE A 150 -3.16 5.94 -19.47
C ILE A 150 -4.04 7.18 -19.46
N GLU A 151 -4.15 7.80 -18.31
CA GLU A 151 -4.74 9.11 -18.10
C GLU A 151 -3.65 10.12 -17.73
N GLY A 152 -3.76 11.30 -18.31
CA GLY A 152 -2.77 12.35 -18.24
C GLY A 152 -2.18 12.63 -19.62
N ASN A 153 -1.37 13.70 -19.72
CA ASN A 153 -0.79 14.09 -20.99
C ASN A 153 0.66 13.58 -21.10
N LEU A 154 0.86 12.60 -21.95
CA LEU A 154 2.17 11.99 -22.21
C LEU A 154 3.25 12.98 -22.65
N LYS A 155 2.86 14.15 -23.17
CA LYS A 155 3.81 15.22 -23.55
C LYS A 155 4.66 15.69 -22.37
N TYR A 156 4.10 15.64 -21.16
CA TYR A 156 4.78 16.07 -19.94
C TYR A 156 5.45 14.94 -19.19
N ALA A 157 5.27 13.70 -19.63
CA ALA A 157 5.85 12.53 -18.98
C ALA A 157 7.34 12.42 -19.29
N SER A 158 8.11 12.03 -18.28
CA SER A 158 9.50 11.61 -18.42
C SER A 158 9.59 10.23 -19.07
N LYS A 159 10.75 9.87 -19.60
CA LYS A 159 10.97 8.54 -20.20
C LYS A 159 11.03 7.41 -19.16
N LYS A 160 11.08 7.74 -17.89
CA LYS A 160 11.12 6.82 -16.75
C LYS A 160 9.92 7.06 -15.84
N ALA A 161 9.38 5.99 -15.27
CA ALA A 161 8.27 6.09 -14.33
C ALA A 161 8.47 5.22 -13.09
N ILE A 162 7.89 5.69 -11.99
CA ILE A 162 7.67 4.94 -10.76
C ILE A 162 6.18 4.61 -10.71
N ILE A 163 5.84 3.31 -10.67
CA ILE A 163 4.47 2.86 -10.47
C ILE A 163 4.13 2.97 -8.99
N VAL A 164 2.96 3.53 -8.66
CA VAL A 164 2.49 3.69 -7.28
C VAL A 164 1.17 2.96 -7.10
N ASP A 165 1.12 2.07 -6.11
CA ASP A 165 -0.10 1.38 -5.68
C ASP A 165 -0.22 1.43 -4.14
N ASP A 166 -1.35 1.00 -3.58
CA ASP A 166 -1.51 0.92 -2.11
C ASP A 166 -0.83 -0.34 -1.55
N VAL A 167 -1.03 -1.49 -2.19
CA VAL A 167 -0.54 -2.79 -1.74
C VAL A 167 0.03 -3.59 -2.90
N LEU A 168 1.23 -4.13 -2.72
CA LEU A 168 1.86 -5.03 -3.67
C LEU A 168 1.68 -6.48 -3.21
N TYR A 169 0.84 -7.25 -3.94
CA TYR A 169 0.55 -8.66 -3.64
C TYR A 169 1.09 -9.60 -4.72
N THR A 170 0.33 -9.86 -5.80
CA THR A 170 0.79 -10.75 -6.89
C THR A 170 1.65 -10.04 -7.93
N GLY A 171 1.56 -8.72 -8.00
CA GLY A 171 2.24 -7.90 -8.99
C GLY A 171 1.61 -7.91 -10.39
N ASP A 172 0.46 -8.56 -10.58
CA ASP A 172 -0.19 -8.60 -11.91
C ASP A 172 -0.63 -7.21 -12.38
N THR A 173 -1.11 -6.36 -11.47
CA THR A 173 -1.43 -4.96 -11.75
C THR A 173 -0.19 -4.18 -12.18
N VAL A 174 0.92 -4.39 -11.48
CA VAL A 174 2.21 -3.76 -11.80
C VAL A 174 2.71 -4.22 -13.17
N LYS A 175 2.70 -5.53 -13.46
CA LYS A 175 3.11 -6.06 -14.78
C LYS A 175 2.31 -5.45 -15.91
N LYS A 176 0.98 -5.39 -15.75
CA LYS A 176 0.10 -4.76 -16.73
C LYS A 176 0.45 -3.28 -16.93
N ALA A 177 0.69 -2.55 -15.86
CA ALA A 177 1.09 -1.15 -15.94
C ALA A 177 2.43 -0.96 -16.64
N GLN A 178 3.41 -1.84 -16.36
CA GLN A 178 4.71 -1.84 -17.04
C GLN A 178 4.57 -2.02 -18.56
N GLU A 179 3.74 -2.97 -19.00
CA GLU A 179 3.47 -3.19 -20.42
C GLU A 179 2.84 -1.96 -21.07
N VAL A 180 1.86 -1.36 -20.41
CA VAL A 180 1.17 -0.15 -20.90
C VAL A 180 2.13 1.04 -20.98
N LEU A 181 2.95 1.28 -19.96
CA LEU A 181 3.95 2.34 -19.96
C LEU A 181 5.00 2.11 -21.06
N LYS A 182 5.51 0.88 -21.19
CA LYS A 182 6.49 0.50 -22.22
C LYS A 182 5.96 0.73 -23.63
N GLN A 183 4.71 0.38 -23.92
CA GLN A 183 4.06 0.65 -25.20
C GLN A 183 3.99 2.15 -25.54
N ASN A 184 4.03 3.01 -24.52
CA ASN A 184 4.06 4.47 -24.66
C ASN A 184 5.47 5.06 -24.53
N GLY A 185 6.52 4.24 -24.60
CA GLY A 185 7.93 4.67 -24.58
C GLY A 185 8.40 5.12 -23.20
N ILE A 186 7.78 4.65 -22.11
CA ILE A 186 8.13 4.96 -20.73
C ILE A 186 8.64 3.69 -20.05
N GLU A 187 9.87 3.74 -19.54
CA GLU A 187 10.52 2.67 -18.79
C GLU A 187 10.07 2.71 -17.30
N THR A 188 9.69 1.57 -16.74
CA THR A 188 9.45 1.48 -15.30
C THR A 188 10.78 1.25 -14.57
N VAL A 189 11.15 2.15 -13.69
CA VAL A 189 12.39 2.09 -12.90
C VAL A 189 12.15 1.77 -11.43
N GLY A 190 10.91 1.88 -10.97
CA GLY A 190 10.54 1.61 -9.59
C GLY A 190 9.06 1.32 -9.40
N VAL A 191 8.77 0.72 -8.26
CA VAL A 191 7.43 0.51 -7.72
C VAL A 191 7.42 1.03 -6.28
N ALA A 192 6.45 1.86 -5.93
CA ALA A 192 6.26 2.35 -4.57
C ALA A 192 4.87 1.94 -4.05
N CYS A 193 4.80 1.42 -2.83
CA CYS A 193 3.57 1.02 -2.19
C CYS A 193 3.63 1.20 -0.66
N ILE A 194 2.48 1.16 0.00
CA ILE A 194 2.43 1.20 1.46
C ILE A 194 2.91 -0.13 2.03
N ALA A 195 2.42 -1.25 1.51
CA ALA A 195 2.77 -2.56 2.01
C ALA A 195 3.09 -3.55 0.88
N THR A 196 4.10 -4.39 1.12
CA THR A 196 4.35 -5.60 0.32
C THR A 196 3.86 -6.81 1.08
N LEU A 197 3.05 -7.64 0.40
CA LEU A 197 2.45 -8.82 1.03
C LEU A 197 3.13 -10.13 0.59
N ARG A 198 4.11 -10.08 -0.32
CA ARG A 198 4.82 -11.25 -0.84
C ARG A 198 6.26 -10.89 -1.21
N ASP A 199 7.20 -11.65 -0.67
CA ASP A 199 8.62 -11.47 -0.96
C ASP A 199 8.97 -11.84 -2.40
N LYS A 200 8.28 -12.83 -2.96
CA LYS A 200 8.47 -13.25 -4.34
C LYS A 200 8.38 -12.11 -5.34
N ILE A 201 7.33 -11.28 -5.25
CA ILE A 201 7.17 -10.17 -6.21
C ILE A 201 8.26 -9.11 -6.05
N VAL A 202 8.68 -8.84 -4.82
CA VAL A 202 9.80 -7.92 -4.55
C VAL A 202 11.08 -8.43 -5.20
N ASN A 203 11.37 -9.72 -5.02
CA ASN A 203 12.53 -10.39 -5.61
C ASN A 203 12.47 -10.39 -7.15
N ASP A 204 11.31 -10.69 -7.73
CA ASP A 204 11.12 -10.70 -9.19
C ASP A 204 11.32 -9.31 -9.81
N LEU A 205 10.80 -8.26 -9.18
CA LEU A 205 11.01 -6.89 -9.64
C LEU A 205 12.48 -6.46 -9.53
N THR A 206 13.10 -6.77 -8.39
CA THR A 206 14.51 -6.42 -8.12
C THR A 206 15.46 -7.11 -9.10
N LYS A 207 15.22 -8.40 -9.43
CA LYS A 207 15.99 -9.14 -10.46
C LYS A 207 15.87 -8.50 -11.85
N ASN A 208 14.80 -7.77 -12.12
CA ASN A 208 14.59 -7.02 -13.35
C ASN A 208 15.05 -5.55 -13.26
N ASN A 209 15.88 -5.20 -12.28
CA ASN A 209 16.39 -3.85 -12.02
C ASN A 209 15.27 -2.81 -11.72
N ILE A 210 14.14 -3.26 -11.21
CA ILE A 210 13.05 -2.39 -10.77
C ILE A 210 13.13 -2.29 -9.25
N LYS A 211 13.36 -1.08 -8.77
CA LYS A 211 13.48 -0.84 -7.34
C LYS A 211 12.09 -0.87 -6.69
N VAL A 212 11.96 -1.61 -5.59
CA VAL A 212 10.72 -1.65 -4.80
C VAL A 212 10.88 -0.81 -3.55
N ILE A 213 9.97 0.12 -3.37
CA ILE A 213 9.82 0.97 -2.19
C ILE A 213 8.51 0.60 -1.50
N ASN A 214 8.59 0.21 -0.25
CA ASN A 214 7.43 -0.05 0.59
C ASN A 214 7.66 0.58 1.97
N LEU A 215 6.59 0.81 2.71
CA LEU A 215 6.68 1.32 4.08
C LEU A 215 6.66 0.20 5.11
N THR A 216 6.04 -0.95 4.78
CA THR A 216 6.01 -2.11 5.67
C THR A 216 5.84 -3.41 4.89
N HIS A 217 6.08 -4.54 5.57
CA HIS A 217 5.94 -5.89 5.05
C HIS A 217 4.81 -6.66 5.73
N TYR A 218 4.36 -7.73 5.09
CA TYR A 218 3.31 -8.59 5.62
C TYR A 218 3.64 -9.18 7.00
N THR A 219 4.89 -9.58 7.21
CA THR A 219 5.34 -10.12 8.50
C THR A 219 5.20 -9.12 9.64
N ASN A 220 5.57 -7.85 9.42
CA ASN A 220 5.37 -6.78 10.41
C ASN A 220 3.89 -6.55 10.70
N LEU A 221 3.02 -6.62 9.66
CA LEU A 221 1.57 -6.49 9.83
C LEU A 221 0.98 -7.63 10.67
N LEU A 222 1.42 -8.88 10.45
CA LEU A 222 0.98 -10.02 11.26
C LEU A 222 1.37 -9.85 12.73
N GLU A 223 2.61 -9.47 13.00
CA GLU A 223 3.09 -9.24 14.35
C GLU A 223 2.33 -8.09 15.04
N ALA A 224 2.12 -6.98 14.33
CA ALA A 224 1.34 -5.87 14.84
C ALA A 224 -0.12 -6.27 15.12
N ALA A 225 -0.75 -7.04 14.22
CA ALA A 225 -2.11 -7.52 14.39
C ALA A 225 -2.27 -8.45 15.59
N LYS A 226 -1.28 -9.32 15.84
CA LYS A 226 -1.21 -10.16 17.04
C LYS A 226 -1.07 -9.33 18.31
N ARG A 227 -0.09 -8.40 18.35
CA ARG A 227 0.14 -7.52 19.51
C ARG A 227 -1.08 -6.68 19.88
N ASN A 228 -1.85 -6.24 18.90
CA ASN A 228 -3.07 -5.45 19.11
C ASN A 228 -4.35 -6.29 19.24
N HIS A 229 -4.25 -7.60 19.40
CA HIS A 229 -5.38 -8.52 19.56
C HIS A 229 -6.41 -8.44 18.41
N ILE A 230 -5.98 -8.03 17.22
CA ILE A 230 -6.78 -8.12 15.99
C ILE A 230 -6.87 -9.57 15.54
N LEU A 231 -5.77 -10.31 15.59
CA LEU A 231 -5.72 -11.76 15.42
C LEU A 231 -5.56 -12.43 16.78
N ASP A 232 -6.28 -13.53 17.01
CA ASP A 232 -5.96 -14.45 18.09
C ASP A 232 -4.77 -15.36 17.66
N GLU A 233 -4.28 -16.20 18.60
CA GLU A 233 -3.12 -17.05 18.35
C GLU A 233 -3.36 -18.01 17.16
N LYS A 234 -4.54 -18.61 17.10
CA LYS A 234 -4.90 -19.54 16.02
C LYS A 234 -5.00 -18.86 14.66
N GLU A 235 -5.61 -17.66 14.62
CA GLU A 235 -5.71 -16.84 13.41
C GLU A 235 -4.34 -16.41 12.93
N TYR A 236 -3.47 -15.96 13.84
CA TYR A 236 -2.10 -15.59 13.55
C TYR A 236 -1.31 -16.76 12.93
N GLU A 237 -1.30 -17.93 13.58
CA GLU A 237 -0.60 -19.11 13.06
C GLU A 237 -1.17 -19.57 11.70
N THR A 238 -2.49 -19.47 11.51
CA THR A 238 -3.12 -19.76 10.22
C THR A 238 -2.64 -18.81 9.12
N MET A 239 -2.63 -17.50 9.37
CA MET A 239 -2.19 -16.50 8.39
C MET A 239 -0.70 -16.63 8.09
N LYS A 240 0.12 -16.93 9.11
CA LYS A 240 1.55 -17.15 8.96
C LYS A 240 1.83 -18.38 8.10
N ALA A 241 1.15 -19.51 8.38
CA ALA A 241 1.31 -20.74 7.61
C ALA A 241 0.90 -20.55 6.13
N ILE A 242 -0.21 -19.84 5.86
CA ILE A 242 -0.64 -19.50 4.49
C ILE A 242 0.44 -18.66 3.77
N TYR A 243 1.04 -17.71 4.46
CA TYR A 243 2.10 -16.90 3.89
C TYR A 243 3.33 -17.73 3.55
N GLU A 244 3.83 -18.52 4.50
CA GLU A 244 5.02 -19.37 4.33
C GLU A 244 4.81 -20.39 3.20
N GLU A 245 3.68 -21.09 3.18
CA GLU A 245 3.34 -22.07 2.14
C GLU A 245 3.34 -21.45 0.75
N LYS A 246 2.77 -20.25 0.60
CA LYS A 246 2.73 -19.54 -0.69
C LYS A 246 4.11 -19.03 -1.12
N GLU A 247 4.96 -18.60 -0.18
CA GLU A 247 6.34 -18.21 -0.50
C GLU A 247 7.16 -19.43 -0.97
N GLU A 248 7.07 -20.58 -0.29
CA GLU A 248 7.76 -21.82 -0.65
C GLU A 248 7.35 -22.33 -2.03
N ARG A 249 6.05 -22.36 -2.33
CA ARG A 249 5.53 -22.82 -3.63
C ARG A 249 5.79 -21.83 -4.77
N GLY A 250 6.20 -20.61 -4.45
CA GLY A 250 6.33 -19.54 -5.43
C GLY A 250 5.01 -19.23 -6.15
N GLU A 251 3.86 -19.54 -5.53
CA GLU A 251 2.52 -19.36 -6.09
C GLU A 251 2.13 -17.88 -6.11
N ARG A 252 1.29 -17.53 -7.12
CA ARG A 252 0.77 -16.16 -7.30
C ARG A 252 -0.42 -15.87 -6.39
#